data_11fbcb6cc26add7b5430e3ffce7b5b92
#
_entry.id   11fbcb6cc26add7b5430e3ffce7b5b92
#
_cell.length_a   1.000
_cell.length_b   1.000
_cell.length_c   1.000
_cell.angle_alpha   90.00
_cell.angle_beta   90.00
_cell.angle_gamma   90.00
#
_symmetry.space_group_name_H-M   'P 1'
#
loop_
_entity.id
_entity.type
_entity.pdbx_description
1 polymer ?
#
loop_
_entity_poly.entity_id
_entity_poly.type
_entity_poly.pdbx_seq_one_letter_code
_entity_poly.pdbx_strand_id
1 'polypeptide(L)'
;MATTAPRPHAEPWPAALRLATGFAQPGGPAMVRRALEGVGLEAGDRVVELAPCVGATAAVVLERGPREWTGVEPDPIAAEHLERALKGPGRQVVRAPVDATGLAEDSATVVLAEALLSTIDDDEAQAVLEEARRILRTGGRVALHELAPADGPADPEAAEDLSAAGLRPRPIAAWRALAEDAGLVVVGSLAGRFAPPAPRELMRAAGPRTALRVTREIARDGALRSAVSATKQTLERRAVSLRSALVVAEVPLILGMRRPRR
;
A
#
# COMPACT_ATOMS: atom_id res chain seq x y z
N MET A 1 -31.14 -19.20 -4.68
CA MET A 1 -30.04 -18.22 -4.74
C MET A 1 -29.49 -18.09 -3.33
N ALA A 2 -28.30 -18.61 -3.06
CA ALA A 2 -27.67 -18.47 -1.75
C ALA A 2 -27.17 -17.01 -1.64
N THR A 3 -27.71 -16.26 -0.69
CA THR A 3 -27.21 -14.93 -0.33
C THR A 3 -25.88 -15.16 0.40
N THR A 4 -24.78 -15.07 -0.32
CA THR A 4 -23.45 -15.08 0.30
C THR A 4 -23.38 -13.85 1.21
N ALA A 5 -23.09 -14.03 2.49
CA ALA A 5 -22.84 -12.91 3.40
C ALA A 5 -21.73 -12.01 2.79
N PRO A 6 -21.86 -10.67 2.92
CA PRO A 6 -20.80 -9.79 2.42
C PRO A 6 -19.46 -10.19 3.06
N ARG A 7 -18.42 -10.27 2.23
CA ARG A 7 -17.05 -10.52 2.70
C ARG A 7 -16.67 -9.40 3.67
N PRO A 8 -15.99 -9.66 4.79
CA PRO A 8 -15.42 -8.61 5.61
C PRO A 8 -14.43 -7.77 4.76
N HIS A 9 -14.34 -6.47 5.04
CA HIS A 9 -13.39 -5.61 4.37
C HIS A 9 -11.96 -5.95 4.77
N ALA A 10 -11.01 -5.66 3.87
CA ALA A 10 -9.59 -5.78 4.14
C ALA A 10 -9.18 -4.90 5.33
N GLU A 11 -8.50 -5.50 6.30
CA GLU A 11 -8.04 -4.83 7.52
C GLU A 11 -6.51 -4.69 7.52
N PRO A 12 -5.96 -3.65 6.87
CA PRO A 12 -4.53 -3.39 6.90
C PRO A 12 -4.07 -3.03 8.32
N TRP A 13 -2.78 -3.21 8.57
CA TRP A 13 -2.20 -2.87 9.87
C TRP A 13 -2.54 -1.45 10.30
N PRO A 14 -2.93 -1.25 11.58
CA PRO A 14 -3.23 0.07 12.10
C PRO A 14 -1.99 0.98 12.06
N ALA A 15 -2.21 2.28 11.94
CA ALA A 15 -1.15 3.27 11.86
C ALA A 15 -0.15 3.17 13.03
N ALA A 16 -0.64 2.86 14.23
CA ALA A 16 0.20 2.70 15.40
C ALA A 16 1.23 1.57 15.23
N LEU A 17 0.83 0.42 14.67
CA LEU A 17 1.74 -0.69 14.40
C LEU A 17 2.74 -0.33 13.30
N ARG A 18 2.28 0.23 12.19
CA ARG A 18 3.14 0.66 11.06
C ARG A 18 4.20 1.67 11.49
N LEU A 19 3.82 2.70 12.24
CA LEU A 19 4.72 3.74 12.72
C LEU A 19 5.74 3.23 13.72
N ALA A 20 5.29 2.40 14.67
CA ALA A 20 6.15 1.90 15.73
C ALA A 20 7.16 0.85 15.25
N THR A 21 6.86 0.12 14.17
CA THR A 21 7.75 -0.88 13.59
C THR A 21 8.59 -0.35 12.44
N GLY A 22 8.25 0.80 11.87
CA GLY A 22 8.91 1.33 10.68
C GLY A 22 8.39 0.73 9.37
N PHE A 23 7.34 -0.10 9.42
CA PHE A 23 6.84 -0.79 8.24
C PHE A 23 5.92 0.13 7.42
N ALA A 24 6.52 0.91 6.51
CA ALA A 24 5.80 1.83 5.61
C ALA A 24 6.33 1.80 4.17
N GLN A 25 7.63 1.71 3.98
CA GLN A 25 8.29 1.78 2.67
C GLN A 25 9.35 0.67 2.59
N PRO A 26 9.00 -0.56 2.17
CA PRO A 26 9.89 -1.72 2.26
C PRO A 26 11.27 -1.53 1.63
N GLY A 27 11.35 -0.78 0.52
CA GLY A 27 12.60 -0.45 -0.17
C GLY A 27 13.10 0.98 0.07
N GLY A 28 12.47 1.70 0.99
CA GLY A 28 12.79 3.10 1.30
C GLY A 28 12.48 4.10 0.18
N PRO A 29 12.84 5.38 0.35
CA PRO A 29 12.49 6.45 -0.59
C PRO A 29 13.02 6.25 -2.01
N ALA A 30 14.10 5.49 -2.20
CA ALA A 30 14.63 5.20 -3.53
C ALA A 30 13.67 4.32 -4.34
N MET A 31 13.05 3.33 -3.69
CA MET A 31 12.08 2.46 -4.35
C MET A 31 10.76 3.18 -4.62
N VAL A 32 10.34 4.09 -3.73
CA VAL A 32 9.19 4.98 -3.98
C VAL A 32 9.40 5.78 -5.27
N ARG A 33 10.56 6.41 -5.43
CA ARG A 33 10.88 7.15 -6.68
C ARG A 33 10.80 6.25 -7.91
N ARG A 34 11.31 5.02 -7.83
CA ARG A 34 11.21 4.04 -8.93
C ARG A 34 9.75 3.64 -9.21
N ALA A 35 8.91 3.54 -8.18
CA ALA A 35 7.48 3.29 -8.37
C ALA A 35 6.82 4.43 -9.15
N LEU A 36 7.10 5.69 -8.79
CA LEU A 36 6.57 6.86 -9.48
C LEU A 36 7.10 6.99 -10.93
N GLU A 37 8.37 6.64 -11.16
CA GLU A 37 8.95 6.54 -12.52
C GLU A 37 8.26 5.43 -13.33
N GLY A 38 8.03 4.26 -12.71
CA GLY A 38 7.40 3.11 -13.34
C GLY A 38 5.97 3.38 -13.78
N VAL A 39 5.17 4.11 -12.98
CA VAL A 39 3.83 4.55 -13.39
C VAL A 39 3.86 5.77 -14.30
N GLY A 40 5.03 6.38 -14.54
CA GLY A 40 5.15 7.58 -15.36
C GLY A 40 4.36 8.76 -14.79
N LEU A 41 4.48 9.02 -13.49
CA LEU A 41 3.70 10.07 -12.80
C LEU A 41 3.97 11.47 -13.37
N GLU A 42 2.90 12.15 -13.80
CA GLU A 42 2.92 13.49 -14.41
C GLU A 42 1.98 14.47 -13.68
N ALA A 43 2.15 15.77 -13.96
CA ALA A 43 1.34 16.84 -13.33
C ALA A 43 -0.16 16.78 -13.66
N GLY A 44 -0.54 16.09 -14.77
CA GLY A 44 -1.94 15.89 -15.16
C GLY A 44 -2.66 14.76 -14.42
N ASP A 45 -1.95 13.99 -13.62
CA ASP A 45 -2.47 12.76 -13.02
C ASP A 45 -3.43 13.01 -11.85
N ARG A 46 -4.37 12.09 -11.71
CA ARG A 46 -5.23 11.92 -10.53
C ARG A 46 -4.73 10.67 -9.80
N VAL A 47 -4.02 10.91 -8.70
CA VAL A 47 -3.39 9.86 -7.90
C VAL A 47 -4.29 9.44 -6.76
N VAL A 48 -4.49 8.13 -6.60
CA VAL A 48 -5.09 7.53 -5.41
C VAL A 48 -4.03 6.72 -4.68
N GLU A 49 -3.82 7.00 -3.41
CA GLU A 49 -2.90 6.25 -2.54
C GLU A 49 -3.73 5.47 -1.52
N LEU A 50 -3.56 4.14 -1.50
CA LEU A 50 -4.29 3.24 -0.61
C LEU A 50 -3.51 3.06 0.70
N ALA A 51 -4.16 3.34 1.83
CA ALA A 51 -3.60 3.32 3.18
C ALA A 51 -2.27 4.09 3.31
N PRO A 52 -2.22 5.40 2.97
CA PRO A 52 -0.99 6.20 2.99
C PRO A 52 -0.38 6.40 4.37
N CYS A 53 -1.04 5.98 5.45
CA CYS A 53 -0.61 6.09 6.84
C CYS A 53 -0.32 7.55 7.24
N VAL A 54 0.94 7.93 7.38
CA VAL A 54 1.33 9.34 7.70
C VAL A 54 1.79 10.13 6.47
N GLY A 55 1.57 9.60 5.28
CA GLY A 55 1.82 10.33 4.03
C GLY A 55 3.30 10.47 3.66
N ALA A 56 4.15 9.53 4.09
CA ALA A 56 5.56 9.57 3.72
C ALA A 56 5.75 9.44 2.20
N THR A 57 4.98 8.60 1.54
CA THR A 57 4.94 8.46 0.08
C THR A 57 4.17 9.62 -0.55
N ALA A 58 3.05 10.04 0.04
CA ALA A 58 2.30 11.22 -0.41
C ALA A 58 3.17 12.46 -0.54
N ALA A 59 4.11 12.69 0.38
CA ALA A 59 5.03 13.83 0.29
C ALA A 59 5.86 13.79 -1.01
N VAL A 60 6.38 12.63 -1.38
CA VAL A 60 7.16 12.45 -2.63
C VAL A 60 6.26 12.57 -3.87
N VAL A 61 5.04 12.06 -3.81
CA VAL A 61 4.02 12.20 -4.88
C VAL A 61 3.70 13.66 -5.12
N LEU A 62 3.43 14.41 -4.03
CA LEU A 62 3.04 15.82 -4.10
C LEU A 62 4.18 16.74 -4.61
N GLU A 63 5.44 16.36 -4.43
CA GLU A 63 6.59 17.07 -5.05
C GLU A 63 6.56 17.00 -6.59
N ARG A 64 5.90 16.00 -7.17
CA ARG A 64 5.70 15.87 -8.64
C ARG A 64 4.54 16.72 -9.15
N GLY A 65 3.74 17.32 -8.27
CA GLY A 65 2.65 18.22 -8.61
C GLY A 65 1.51 17.57 -9.39
N PRO A 66 0.99 16.40 -8.99
CA PRO A 66 -0.17 15.80 -9.66
C PRO A 66 -1.36 16.77 -9.59
N ARG A 67 -2.26 16.66 -10.55
CA ARG A 67 -3.50 17.46 -10.59
C ARG A 67 -4.35 17.24 -9.34
N GLU A 68 -4.47 15.99 -8.92
CA GLU A 68 -5.25 15.59 -7.76
C GLU A 68 -4.53 14.47 -6.99
N TRP A 69 -4.62 14.51 -5.68
CA TRP A 69 -4.19 13.43 -4.79
C TRP A 69 -5.31 13.07 -3.82
N THR A 70 -5.65 11.79 -3.77
CA THR A 70 -6.64 11.22 -2.85
C THR A 70 -5.98 10.13 -2.02
N GLY A 71 -5.92 10.31 -0.71
CA GLY A 71 -5.55 9.23 0.23
C GLY A 71 -6.79 8.52 0.72
N VAL A 72 -6.89 7.21 0.50
CA VAL A 72 -7.94 6.35 1.09
C VAL A 72 -7.34 5.70 2.34
N GLU A 73 -7.78 6.14 3.52
CA GLU A 73 -7.17 5.73 4.79
C GLU A 73 -8.24 5.25 5.79
N PRO A 74 -8.26 3.95 6.10
CA PRO A 74 -9.22 3.39 7.06
C PRO A 74 -8.90 3.72 8.52
N ASP A 75 -7.61 3.92 8.86
CA ASP A 75 -7.20 4.22 10.24
C ASP A 75 -7.54 5.67 10.62
N PRO A 76 -8.36 5.89 11.68
CA PRO A 76 -8.83 7.24 12.02
C PRO A 76 -7.73 8.18 12.53
N ILE A 77 -6.64 7.65 13.10
CA ILE A 77 -5.50 8.49 13.56
C ILE A 77 -4.69 8.97 12.37
N ALA A 78 -4.42 8.07 11.43
CA ALA A 78 -3.72 8.40 10.18
C ALA A 78 -4.55 9.33 9.31
N ALA A 79 -5.84 9.04 9.11
CA ALA A 79 -6.73 9.90 8.31
C ALA A 79 -6.77 11.33 8.86
N GLU A 80 -6.97 11.53 10.17
CA GLU A 80 -6.95 12.85 10.79
C GLU A 80 -5.59 13.57 10.63
N HIS A 81 -4.49 12.79 10.68
CA HIS A 81 -3.15 13.35 10.41
C HIS A 81 -3.05 13.86 8.99
N LEU A 82 -3.41 13.03 8.01
CA LEU A 82 -3.34 13.36 6.58
C LEU A 82 -4.19 14.57 6.22
N GLU A 83 -5.45 14.64 6.71
CA GLU A 83 -6.35 15.77 6.51
C GLU A 83 -5.73 17.10 6.97
N ARG A 84 -4.95 17.07 8.04
CA ARG A 84 -4.27 18.28 8.56
C ARG A 84 -2.95 18.57 7.85
N ALA A 85 -2.12 17.53 7.64
CA ALA A 85 -0.76 17.69 7.14
C ALA A 85 -0.70 17.95 5.64
N LEU A 86 -1.63 17.35 4.88
CA LEU A 86 -1.62 17.41 3.42
C LEU A 86 -2.74 18.29 2.85
N LYS A 87 -3.35 19.13 3.67
CA LYS A 87 -4.40 20.06 3.23
C LYS A 87 -3.92 20.97 2.11
N GLY A 88 -4.68 21.04 1.01
CA GLY A 88 -4.35 21.90 -0.12
C GLY A 88 -5.31 21.70 -1.31
N PRO A 89 -5.22 22.55 -2.32
CA PRO A 89 -6.01 22.40 -3.54
C PRO A 89 -5.73 21.04 -4.21
N GLY A 90 -6.79 20.39 -4.71
CA GLY A 90 -6.68 19.08 -5.36
C GLY A 90 -6.27 17.93 -4.45
N ARG A 91 -6.37 18.09 -3.13
CA ARG A 91 -6.00 17.06 -2.14
C ARG A 91 -7.18 16.73 -1.25
N GLN A 92 -7.43 15.44 -1.08
CA GLN A 92 -8.48 14.94 -0.18
C GLN A 92 -8.06 13.66 0.53
N VAL A 93 -8.70 13.38 1.66
CA VAL A 93 -8.60 12.11 2.37
C VAL A 93 -10.00 11.53 2.46
N VAL A 94 -10.13 10.26 2.07
CA VAL A 94 -11.36 9.47 2.14
C VAL A 94 -11.18 8.42 3.24
N ARG A 95 -12.06 8.45 4.24
CA ARG A 95 -12.07 7.46 5.32
C ARG A 95 -12.96 6.30 4.89
N ALA A 96 -12.35 5.31 4.24
CA ALA A 96 -13.05 4.14 3.71
C ALA A 96 -12.14 2.92 3.75
N PRO A 97 -12.70 1.70 3.68
CA PRO A 97 -11.94 0.49 3.43
C PRO A 97 -11.20 0.59 2.09
N VAL A 98 -10.01 -0.03 2.02
CA VAL A 98 -9.16 0.04 0.81
C VAL A 98 -9.66 -0.84 -0.33
N ASP A 99 -10.51 -1.82 -0.03
CA ASP A 99 -11.22 -2.70 -0.97
C ASP A 99 -12.63 -2.23 -1.32
N ALA A 100 -13.07 -1.08 -0.75
CA ALA A 100 -14.37 -0.45 -1.00
C ALA A 100 -14.27 1.07 -0.80
N THR A 101 -13.46 1.71 -1.64
CA THR A 101 -13.06 3.13 -1.49
C THR A 101 -14.19 4.13 -1.59
N GLY A 102 -15.30 3.74 -2.23
CA GLY A 102 -16.41 4.65 -2.57
C GLY A 102 -16.08 5.66 -3.68
N LEU A 103 -14.88 5.59 -4.27
CA LEU A 103 -14.51 6.42 -5.41
C LEU A 103 -15.23 5.96 -6.69
N ALA A 104 -15.46 6.89 -7.60
CA ALA A 104 -16.11 6.57 -8.88
C ALA A 104 -15.20 5.66 -9.74
N GLU A 105 -15.82 4.82 -10.57
CA GLU A 105 -15.13 4.08 -11.62
C GLU A 105 -14.40 5.05 -12.56
N ASP A 106 -13.23 4.65 -13.08
CA ASP A 106 -12.38 5.45 -13.99
C ASP A 106 -11.96 6.82 -13.42
N SER A 107 -12.01 7.02 -12.10
CA SER A 107 -11.69 8.30 -11.45
C SER A 107 -10.19 8.55 -11.28
N ALA A 108 -9.36 7.51 -11.28
CA ALA A 108 -7.91 7.61 -11.09
C ALA A 108 -7.11 7.35 -12.38
N THR A 109 -5.94 7.97 -12.49
CA THR A 109 -4.95 7.67 -13.53
C THR A 109 -3.80 6.83 -12.98
N VAL A 110 -3.50 7.00 -11.69
CA VAL A 110 -2.48 6.27 -10.95
C VAL A 110 -3.03 5.83 -9.60
N VAL A 111 -2.79 4.57 -9.24
CA VAL A 111 -3.03 4.02 -7.90
C VAL A 111 -1.70 3.57 -7.30
N LEU A 112 -1.49 3.85 -6.02
CA LEU A 112 -0.32 3.42 -5.27
C LEU A 112 -0.77 2.58 -4.08
N ALA A 113 -0.20 1.38 -3.93
CA ALA A 113 -0.31 0.52 -2.75
C ALA A 113 1.09 0.24 -2.22
N GLU A 114 1.36 0.66 -0.98
CA GLU A 114 2.69 0.58 -0.40
C GLU A 114 2.66 -0.02 1.01
N ALA A 115 3.37 -1.13 1.19
CA ALA A 115 3.40 -1.86 2.45
C ALA A 115 2.00 -2.18 3.00
N LEU A 116 1.05 -2.39 2.09
CA LEU A 116 -0.36 -2.63 2.37
C LEU A 116 -0.69 -4.11 2.21
N LEU A 117 -0.49 -4.64 1.00
CA LEU A 117 -0.91 -5.99 0.66
C LEU A 117 -0.09 -7.07 1.38
N SER A 118 1.11 -6.71 1.83
CA SER A 118 1.94 -7.61 2.67
C SER A 118 1.42 -7.78 4.11
N THR A 119 0.36 -7.07 4.51
CA THR A 119 -0.23 -7.12 5.86
C THR A 119 -1.62 -7.75 5.89
N ILE A 120 -2.12 -8.17 4.75
CA ILE A 120 -3.44 -8.78 4.56
C ILE A 120 -3.33 -10.11 3.82
N ASP A 121 -4.37 -10.95 3.87
CA ASP A 121 -4.36 -12.26 3.21
C ASP A 121 -4.55 -12.15 1.68
N ASP A 122 -4.55 -13.30 0.99
CA ASP A 122 -4.60 -13.31 -0.47
C ASP A 122 -5.97 -12.89 -1.01
N ASP A 123 -7.06 -13.27 -0.33
CA ASP A 123 -8.43 -12.89 -0.71
C ASP A 123 -8.66 -11.39 -0.52
N GLU A 124 -8.15 -10.84 0.59
CA GLU A 124 -8.18 -9.40 0.87
C GLU A 124 -7.32 -8.64 -0.15
N ALA A 125 -6.11 -9.12 -0.43
CA ALA A 125 -5.21 -8.51 -1.41
C ALA A 125 -5.83 -8.49 -2.81
N GLN A 126 -6.50 -9.58 -3.20
CA GLN A 126 -7.23 -9.67 -4.45
C GLN A 126 -8.36 -8.63 -4.52
N ALA A 127 -9.18 -8.51 -3.45
CA ALA A 127 -10.26 -7.53 -3.39
C ALA A 127 -9.76 -6.08 -3.50
N VAL A 128 -8.63 -5.76 -2.86
CA VAL A 128 -7.97 -4.44 -2.98
C VAL A 128 -7.52 -4.17 -4.41
N LEU A 129 -6.96 -5.16 -5.10
CA LEU A 129 -6.52 -5.00 -6.49
C LEU A 129 -7.69 -4.88 -7.47
N GLU A 130 -8.80 -5.59 -7.23
CA GLU A 130 -10.04 -5.44 -8.00
C GLU A 130 -10.62 -4.03 -7.83
N GLU A 131 -10.62 -3.48 -6.61
CA GLU A 131 -11.03 -2.09 -6.36
C GLU A 131 -10.07 -1.09 -7.02
N ALA A 132 -8.75 -1.29 -6.92
CA ALA A 132 -7.76 -0.48 -7.62
C ALA A 132 -8.00 -0.49 -9.14
N ARG A 133 -8.29 -1.69 -9.70
CA ARG A 133 -8.65 -1.84 -11.13
C ARG A 133 -9.94 -1.09 -11.48
N ARG A 134 -10.94 -1.14 -10.63
CA ARG A 134 -12.23 -0.48 -10.84
C ARG A 134 -12.10 1.04 -10.91
N ILE A 135 -11.33 1.64 -9.99
CA ILE A 135 -11.16 3.11 -9.94
C ILE A 135 -10.17 3.63 -10.98
N LEU A 136 -9.29 2.78 -11.53
CA LEU A 136 -8.37 3.15 -12.59
C LEU A 136 -9.08 3.26 -13.93
N ARG A 137 -8.87 4.38 -14.65
CA ARG A 137 -9.31 4.51 -16.03
C ARG A 137 -8.55 3.54 -16.94
N THR A 138 -9.07 3.30 -18.13
CA THR A 138 -8.35 2.61 -19.20
C THR A 138 -6.98 3.26 -19.45
N GLY A 139 -5.91 2.48 -19.49
CA GLY A 139 -4.52 2.93 -19.54
C GLY A 139 -4.01 3.58 -18.26
N GLY A 140 -4.78 3.55 -17.16
CA GLY A 140 -4.30 3.94 -15.84
C GLY A 140 -3.39 2.87 -15.24
N ARG A 141 -2.51 3.25 -14.33
CA ARG A 141 -1.46 2.37 -13.79
C ARG A 141 -1.51 2.25 -12.28
N VAL A 142 -1.14 1.07 -11.79
CA VAL A 142 -0.93 0.81 -10.36
C VAL A 142 0.52 0.46 -10.09
N ALA A 143 1.08 0.96 -8.99
CA ALA A 143 2.33 0.48 -8.43
C ALA A 143 2.08 -0.20 -7.09
N LEU A 144 2.56 -1.44 -6.98
CA LEU A 144 2.59 -2.24 -5.77
C LEU A 144 4.02 -2.27 -5.25
N HIS A 145 4.26 -1.66 -4.08
CA HIS A 145 5.57 -1.69 -3.43
C HIS A 145 5.47 -2.46 -2.12
N GLU A 146 5.82 -3.74 -2.16
CA GLU A 146 5.48 -4.72 -1.15
C GLU A 146 6.72 -5.53 -0.70
N LEU A 147 6.51 -6.50 0.20
CA LEU A 147 7.56 -7.43 0.62
C LEU A 147 7.65 -8.63 -0.34
N ALA A 148 8.89 -9.07 -0.56
CA ALA A 148 9.18 -10.38 -1.13
C ALA A 148 10.18 -11.15 -0.26
N PRO A 149 10.19 -12.49 -0.31
CA PRO A 149 11.28 -13.26 0.26
C PRO A 149 12.60 -12.96 -0.48
N ALA A 150 13.71 -13.11 0.22
CA ALA A 150 15.04 -13.03 -0.42
C ALA A 150 15.22 -14.15 -1.45
N ASP A 151 16.08 -13.88 -2.46
CA ASP A 151 16.49 -14.90 -3.42
C ASP A 151 17.26 -16.02 -2.73
N GLY A 152 17.07 -17.26 -3.20
CA GLY A 152 17.76 -18.43 -2.67
C GLY A 152 16.80 -19.53 -2.22
N PRO A 153 17.31 -20.50 -1.45
CA PRO A 153 16.47 -21.56 -0.89
C PRO A 153 15.36 -21.00 -0.01
N ALA A 154 14.21 -21.66 -0.02
CA ALA A 154 13.12 -21.32 0.89
C ALA A 154 13.61 -21.39 2.34
N ASP A 155 13.21 -20.39 3.14
CA ASP A 155 13.46 -20.33 4.58
C ASP A 155 12.11 -20.47 5.31
N PRO A 156 11.69 -21.73 5.61
CA PRO A 156 10.40 -21.99 6.24
C PRO A 156 10.28 -21.35 7.64
N GLU A 157 11.36 -21.28 8.38
CA GLU A 157 11.38 -20.64 9.70
C GLU A 157 11.16 -19.14 9.60
N ALA A 158 11.79 -18.49 8.60
CA ALA A 158 11.52 -17.07 8.36
C ALA A 158 10.08 -16.85 7.89
N ALA A 159 9.53 -17.71 7.05
CA ALA A 159 8.14 -17.62 6.61
C ALA A 159 7.15 -17.76 7.76
N GLU A 160 7.38 -18.70 8.68
CA GLU A 160 6.58 -18.90 9.90
C GLU A 160 6.65 -17.69 10.83
N ASP A 161 7.86 -17.21 11.13
CA ASP A 161 8.08 -16.03 11.98
C ASP A 161 7.37 -14.78 11.41
N LEU A 162 7.49 -14.54 10.11
CA LEU A 162 6.87 -13.40 9.44
C LEU A 162 5.34 -13.53 9.44
N SER A 163 4.82 -14.72 9.14
CA SER A 163 3.39 -15.00 9.20
C SER A 163 2.81 -14.80 10.60
N ALA A 164 3.51 -15.27 11.63
CA ALA A 164 3.12 -15.06 13.03
C ALA A 164 3.13 -13.56 13.42
N ALA A 165 3.98 -12.77 12.79
CA ALA A 165 4.00 -11.31 12.94
C ALA A 165 2.95 -10.60 12.05
N GLY A 166 2.11 -11.33 11.31
CA GLY A 166 1.10 -10.76 10.41
C GLY A 166 1.68 -10.20 9.11
N LEU A 167 2.89 -10.63 8.73
CA LEU A 167 3.52 -10.26 7.47
C LEU A 167 3.46 -11.41 6.47
N ARG A 168 3.12 -11.08 5.24
CA ARG A 168 2.93 -12.03 4.14
C ARG A 168 3.77 -11.63 2.93
N PRO A 169 5.12 -11.77 3.00
CA PRO A 169 5.96 -11.53 1.84
C PRO A 169 5.64 -12.55 0.75
N ARG A 170 5.40 -12.08 -0.47
CA ARG A 170 5.11 -12.93 -1.63
C ARG A 170 6.22 -12.79 -2.67
N PRO A 171 6.63 -13.88 -3.34
CA PRO A 171 7.53 -13.78 -4.49
C PRO A 171 6.98 -12.79 -5.54
N ILE A 172 7.86 -12.13 -6.27
CA ILE A 172 7.45 -11.19 -7.33
C ILE A 172 6.47 -11.84 -8.32
N ALA A 173 6.67 -13.12 -8.63
CA ALA A 173 5.75 -13.86 -9.50
C ALA A 173 4.33 -13.93 -8.93
N ALA A 174 4.18 -14.08 -7.60
CA ALA A 174 2.86 -14.10 -6.96
C ALA A 174 2.22 -12.70 -6.93
N TRP A 175 3.00 -11.63 -6.69
CA TRP A 175 2.51 -10.26 -6.83
C TRP A 175 2.03 -9.94 -8.24
N ARG A 176 2.74 -10.45 -9.26
CA ARG A 176 2.32 -10.32 -10.65
C ARG A 176 1.02 -11.07 -10.92
N ALA A 177 0.91 -12.31 -10.46
CA ALA A 177 -0.28 -13.14 -10.64
C ALA A 177 -1.52 -12.47 -10.01
N LEU A 178 -1.42 -11.96 -8.77
CA LEU A 178 -2.52 -11.22 -8.13
C LEU A 178 -2.97 -10.00 -8.98
N ALA A 179 -2.04 -9.25 -9.55
CA ALA A 179 -2.39 -8.13 -10.42
C ALA A 179 -3.07 -8.60 -11.73
N GLU A 180 -2.57 -9.69 -12.32
CA GLU A 180 -3.11 -10.28 -13.55
C GLU A 180 -4.52 -10.88 -13.29
N ASP A 181 -4.73 -11.54 -12.15
CA ASP A 181 -6.03 -12.08 -11.72
C ASP A 181 -7.08 -10.97 -11.49
N ALA A 182 -6.63 -9.77 -11.07
CA ALA A 182 -7.49 -8.58 -11.00
C ALA A 182 -7.78 -7.94 -12.37
N GLY A 183 -7.30 -8.52 -13.48
CA GLY A 183 -7.51 -8.00 -14.84
C GLY A 183 -6.59 -6.85 -15.24
N LEU A 184 -5.44 -6.72 -14.58
CA LEU A 184 -4.38 -5.78 -14.93
C LEU A 184 -3.31 -6.47 -15.80
N VAL A 185 -2.58 -5.71 -16.58
CA VAL A 185 -1.43 -6.19 -17.36
C VAL A 185 -0.15 -5.69 -16.72
N VAL A 186 0.72 -6.61 -16.29
CA VAL A 186 1.99 -6.25 -15.67
C VAL A 186 2.96 -5.72 -16.73
N VAL A 187 3.37 -4.46 -16.58
CA VAL A 187 4.28 -3.77 -17.49
C VAL A 187 5.73 -3.70 -16.96
N GLY A 188 5.93 -3.95 -15.69
CA GLY A 188 7.26 -3.98 -15.09
C GLY A 188 7.28 -4.56 -13.69
N SER A 189 8.42 -5.14 -13.32
CA SER A 189 8.64 -5.58 -11.93
C SER A 189 10.14 -5.58 -11.62
N LEU A 190 10.48 -5.32 -10.36
CA LEU A 190 11.85 -5.41 -9.89
C LEU A 190 11.91 -5.75 -8.41
N ALA A 191 12.99 -6.42 -7.99
CA ALA A 191 13.33 -6.59 -6.59
C ALA A 191 14.30 -5.48 -6.15
N GLY A 192 14.15 -5.07 -4.91
CA GLY A 192 15.06 -4.14 -4.27
C GLY A 192 15.52 -4.66 -2.91
N ARG A 193 16.46 -3.97 -2.31
CA ARG A 193 16.87 -4.25 -0.95
C ARG A 193 15.72 -3.94 0.02
N PHE A 194 15.52 -4.78 1.03
CA PHE A 194 14.69 -4.43 2.18
C PHE A 194 15.41 -3.35 3.00
N ALA A 195 14.86 -2.14 3.04
CA ALA A 195 15.44 -0.97 3.68
C ALA A 195 14.33 0.00 4.15
N PRO A 196 13.47 -0.44 5.07
CA PRO A 196 12.39 0.40 5.57
C PRO A 196 12.95 1.60 6.35
N PRO A 197 12.21 2.72 6.42
CA PRO A 197 12.61 3.86 7.24
C PRO A 197 12.66 3.47 8.73
N ALA A 198 13.52 4.13 9.48
CA ALA A 198 13.57 3.91 10.91
C ALA A 198 12.26 4.41 11.57
N PRO A 199 11.71 3.71 12.59
CA PRO A 199 10.49 4.13 13.30
C PRO A 199 10.50 5.61 13.72
N ARG A 200 11.67 6.08 14.20
CA ARG A 200 11.87 7.50 14.59
C ARG A 200 11.65 8.49 13.44
N GLU A 201 11.92 8.08 12.21
CA GLU A 201 11.74 8.92 11.02
C GLU A 201 10.26 9.05 10.68
N LEU A 202 9.52 7.95 10.74
CA LEU A 202 8.07 7.94 10.56
C LEU A 202 7.36 8.72 11.68
N MET A 203 7.77 8.51 12.94
CA MET A 203 7.21 9.25 14.08
C MET A 203 7.50 10.76 13.97
N ARG A 204 8.66 11.15 13.44
CA ARG A 204 8.97 12.56 13.18
C ARG A 204 8.11 13.12 12.05
N ALA A 205 7.93 12.37 10.95
CA ALA A 205 7.06 12.75 9.84
C ALA A 205 5.59 12.90 10.30
N ALA A 206 5.14 12.01 11.18
CA ALA A 206 3.81 12.08 11.80
C ALA A 206 3.60 13.34 12.66
N GLY A 207 4.66 13.98 13.10
CA GLY A 207 4.61 15.17 13.95
C GLY A 207 4.19 14.87 15.41
N PRO A 208 4.39 15.83 16.33
CA PRO A 208 4.29 15.58 17.77
C PRO A 208 2.88 15.17 18.23
N ARG A 209 1.82 15.72 17.63
CA ARG A 209 0.43 15.40 18.01
C ARG A 209 0.08 13.95 17.66
N THR A 210 0.37 13.51 16.44
CA THR A 210 0.11 12.13 15.99
C THR A 210 1.00 11.16 16.74
N ALA A 211 2.29 11.46 16.89
CA ALA A 211 3.23 10.66 17.67
C ALA A 211 2.74 10.44 19.11
N LEU A 212 2.23 11.48 19.78
CA LEU A 212 1.66 11.37 21.11
C LEU A 212 0.41 10.47 21.16
N ARG A 213 -0.48 10.57 20.16
CA ARG A 213 -1.68 9.71 20.06
C ARG A 213 -1.29 8.26 19.91
N VAL A 214 -0.41 7.96 18.97
CA VAL A 214 0.12 6.61 18.72
C VAL A 214 0.79 6.03 19.97
N THR A 215 1.63 6.82 20.65
CA THR A 215 2.27 6.38 21.89
C THR A 215 1.26 6.06 22.99
N ARG A 216 0.20 6.86 23.12
CA ARG A 216 -0.88 6.62 24.08
C ARG A 216 -1.70 5.39 23.73
N GLU A 217 -1.99 5.16 22.48
CA GLU A 217 -2.69 3.98 21.97
C GLU A 217 -1.91 2.71 22.33
N ILE A 218 -0.62 2.64 21.95
CA ILE A 218 0.27 1.52 22.29
C ILE A 218 0.37 1.32 23.80
N ALA A 219 0.44 2.41 24.60
CA ALA A 219 0.54 2.31 26.05
C ALA A 219 -0.73 1.74 26.70
N ARG A 220 -1.91 2.01 26.13
CA ARG A 220 -3.22 1.58 26.66
C ARG A 220 -3.62 0.20 26.22
N ASP A 221 -3.17 -0.23 25.04
CA ASP A 221 -3.49 -1.54 24.47
C ASP A 221 -2.31 -2.51 24.63
N GLY A 222 -2.50 -3.51 25.52
CA GLY A 222 -1.50 -4.54 25.78
C GLY A 222 -1.25 -5.45 24.60
N ALA A 223 -2.28 -5.77 23.82
CA ALA A 223 -2.18 -6.62 22.62
C ALA A 223 -1.38 -5.89 21.52
N LEU A 224 -1.72 -4.62 21.26
CA LEU A 224 -0.98 -3.79 20.31
C LEU A 224 0.49 -3.61 20.71
N ARG A 225 0.76 -3.38 22.00
CA ARG A 225 2.14 -3.28 22.51
C ARG A 225 2.93 -4.56 22.29
N SER A 226 2.32 -5.72 22.54
CA SER A 226 2.93 -7.03 22.29
C SER A 226 3.17 -7.25 20.79
N ALA A 227 2.20 -6.90 19.94
CA ALA A 227 2.33 -6.98 18.49
C ALA A 227 3.47 -6.10 17.97
N VAL A 228 3.58 -4.84 18.42
CA VAL A 228 4.68 -3.93 18.07
C VAL A 228 6.04 -4.53 18.43
N SER A 229 6.17 -5.09 19.65
CA SER A 229 7.43 -5.69 20.09
C SER A 229 7.80 -6.93 19.25
N ALA A 230 6.86 -7.85 19.07
CA ALA A 230 7.05 -9.07 18.31
C ALA A 230 7.40 -8.78 16.84
N THR A 231 6.62 -7.92 16.18
CA THR A 231 6.85 -7.55 14.79
C THR A 231 8.20 -6.87 14.58
N LYS A 232 8.57 -5.94 15.46
CA LYS A 232 9.88 -5.27 15.38
C LYS A 232 11.02 -6.27 15.49
N GLN A 233 10.98 -7.16 16.47
CA GLN A 233 12.00 -8.22 16.65
C GLN A 233 12.06 -9.14 15.45
N THR A 234 10.91 -9.52 14.88
CA THR A 234 10.86 -10.37 13.68
C THR A 234 11.45 -9.67 12.47
N LEU A 235 11.10 -8.41 12.21
CA LEU A 235 11.68 -7.64 11.11
C LEU A 235 13.20 -7.47 11.25
N GLU A 236 13.70 -7.23 12.46
CA GLU A 236 15.13 -7.13 12.74
C GLU A 236 15.86 -8.48 12.50
N ARG A 237 15.31 -9.59 13.02
CA ARG A 237 15.89 -10.93 12.85
C ARG A 237 15.87 -11.43 11.40
N ARG A 238 14.75 -11.19 10.69
CA ARG A 238 14.49 -11.73 9.35
C ARG A 238 14.77 -10.74 8.22
N ALA A 239 15.38 -9.59 8.50
CA ALA A 239 15.70 -8.58 7.50
C ALA A 239 16.50 -9.11 6.30
N VAL A 240 17.41 -10.06 6.54
CA VAL A 240 18.23 -10.70 5.49
C VAL A 240 17.41 -11.63 4.58
N SER A 241 16.33 -12.20 5.10
CA SER A 241 15.38 -13.07 4.39
C SER A 241 14.33 -12.29 3.59
N LEU A 242 14.41 -10.94 3.59
CA LEU A 242 13.45 -10.06 2.94
C LEU A 242 14.07 -9.24 1.81
N ARG A 243 13.22 -8.96 0.82
CA ARG A 243 13.43 -7.97 -0.26
C ARG A 243 12.22 -7.05 -0.33
N SER A 244 12.39 -5.89 -0.94
CA SER A 244 11.28 -5.13 -1.45
C SER A 244 10.93 -5.60 -2.86
N ALA A 245 9.66 -5.67 -3.19
CA ALA A 245 9.15 -5.96 -4.52
C ALA A 245 8.42 -4.74 -5.04
N LEU A 246 8.69 -4.35 -6.27
CA LEU A 246 7.90 -3.38 -7.00
C LEU A 246 7.29 -4.08 -8.22
N VAL A 247 5.98 -3.98 -8.36
CA VAL A 247 5.24 -4.39 -9.55
C VAL A 247 4.47 -3.20 -10.07
N VAL A 248 4.60 -2.92 -11.36
CA VAL A 248 3.81 -1.91 -12.06
C VAL A 248 2.92 -2.62 -13.06
N ALA A 249 1.62 -2.35 -12.97
CA ALA A 249 0.63 -2.91 -13.88
C ALA A 249 -0.30 -1.80 -14.41
N GLU A 250 -0.97 -2.07 -15.53
CA GLU A 250 -1.87 -1.11 -16.15
C GLU A 250 -3.22 -1.75 -16.53
N VAL A 251 -4.24 -0.93 -16.59
CA VAL A 251 -5.52 -1.31 -17.17
C VAL A 251 -5.34 -1.41 -18.68
N PRO A 252 -5.56 -2.60 -19.28
CA PRO A 252 -5.30 -2.80 -20.71
C PRO A 252 -6.11 -1.82 -21.57
N LEU A 253 -5.47 -1.30 -22.60
CA LEU A 253 -6.16 -0.58 -23.66
C LEU A 253 -7.01 -1.59 -24.45
N ILE A 254 -8.32 -1.43 -24.45
CA ILE A 254 -9.19 -2.24 -25.32
C ILE A 254 -8.93 -1.80 -26.75
N LEU A 255 -7.97 -2.42 -27.42
CA LEU A 255 -7.73 -2.22 -28.85
C LEU A 255 -8.93 -2.82 -29.61
N GLY A 256 -9.86 -1.94 -30.01
CA GLY A 256 -10.74 -2.19 -31.12
C GLY A 256 -11.97 -3.05 -30.87
N MET A 257 -12.93 -2.60 -30.08
CA MET A 257 -14.33 -2.77 -30.46
C MET A 257 -14.79 -1.50 -31.18
N ARG A 258 -14.67 -1.48 -32.51
CA ARG A 258 -15.47 -0.55 -33.34
C ARG A 258 -16.93 -0.82 -32.96
N ARG A 259 -17.56 0.13 -32.29
CA ARG A 259 -19.05 0.09 -32.15
C ARG A 259 -19.61 -0.01 -33.55
N PRO A 260 -20.48 -0.98 -33.85
CA PRO A 260 -21.19 -0.97 -35.11
C PRO A 260 -21.94 0.36 -35.21
N ARG A 261 -21.68 1.13 -36.25
CA ARG A 261 -22.47 2.31 -36.59
C ARG A 261 -23.89 1.82 -36.84
N ARG A 262 -24.83 2.28 -36.03
CA ARG A 262 -26.26 2.21 -36.38
C ARG A 262 -26.60 3.36 -37.29
#